data_d4f63cb8b819c84bc44fa0ec41d26af7
#
_entry.id   d4f63cb8b819c84bc44fa0ec41d26af7
#
_cell.length_a   1.000
_cell.length_b   1.000
_cell.length_c   1.000
_cell.angle_alpha   90.00
_cell.angle_beta   90.00
_cell.angle_gamma   90.00
#
_symmetry.space_group_name_H-M   'P 1'
#
loop_
_entity.id
_entity.type
_entity.pdbx_description
1 polymer ?
#
loop_
_entity_poly.entity_id
_entity_poly.type
_entity_poly.pdbx_seq_one_letter_code
_entity_poly.pdbx_strand_id
1 'polypeptide(L)'
;MEQAFELTDASAERSAAGCTIKLNKEPIIEYLTSNIVLLKWMIAEGYGDRRTLERRIQGMEKWLADPQLLEADADAEYAAVIDIDLADIKEPNPVCTERPGRRSSAVCGTGREDRRSVYRFLHD
;
A
#
# COMPACT_ATOMS: atom_id res chain seq x y z
N MET A 1 1.05 -6.44 1.35
CA MET A 1 1.65 -5.09 1.61
C MET A 1 2.34 -4.52 0.37
N GLU A 2 3.16 -5.28 -0.35
CA GLU A 2 3.90 -4.79 -1.54
C GLU A 2 3.01 -4.08 -2.55
N GLN A 3 1.92 -4.70 -2.98
CA GLN A 3 0.97 -4.08 -3.92
C GLN A 3 0.37 -2.74 -3.42
N ALA A 4 0.19 -2.60 -2.10
CA ALA A 4 -0.28 -1.35 -1.52
C ALA A 4 0.79 -0.26 -1.62
N PHE A 5 2.06 -0.60 -1.40
CA PHE A 5 3.17 0.32 -1.58
C PHE A 5 3.32 0.75 -3.05
N GLU A 6 3.23 -0.18 -3.99
CA GLU A 6 3.28 0.12 -5.42
C GLU A 6 2.16 1.08 -5.85
N LEU A 7 0.94 0.88 -5.32
CA LEU A 7 -0.20 1.77 -5.59
C LEU A 7 0.02 3.18 -5.03
N THR A 8 0.55 3.30 -3.82
CA THR A 8 0.84 4.61 -3.22
C THR A 8 1.96 5.33 -3.95
N ASP A 9 2.99 4.60 -4.36
CA ASP A 9 4.08 5.15 -5.17
C ASP A 9 3.56 5.65 -6.54
N ALA A 10 2.76 4.84 -7.23
CA ALA A 10 2.14 5.22 -8.49
C ALA A 10 1.27 6.48 -8.38
N SER A 11 0.65 6.74 -7.23
CA SER A 11 -0.13 7.97 -7.02
C SER A 11 0.77 9.21 -6.92
N ALA A 12 1.93 9.10 -6.26
CA ALA A 12 2.93 10.17 -6.20
C ALA A 12 3.50 10.49 -7.59
N GLU A 13 3.78 9.47 -8.40
CA GLU A 13 4.21 9.64 -9.81
C GLU A 13 3.19 10.40 -10.66
N ARG A 14 1.93 10.41 -10.26
CA ARG A 14 0.84 11.14 -10.92
C ARG A 14 0.54 12.49 -10.29
N SER A 15 1.44 13.01 -9.48
CA SER A 15 1.32 14.31 -8.81
C SER A 15 0.16 14.40 -7.82
N ALA A 16 -0.27 13.28 -7.24
CA ALA A 16 -1.24 13.29 -6.17
C ALA A 16 -0.62 13.90 -4.89
N ALA A 17 -1.34 14.77 -4.20
CA ALA A 17 -0.90 15.37 -2.94
C ALA A 17 -0.82 14.35 -1.80
N GLY A 18 -1.60 13.30 -1.87
CA GLY A 18 -1.59 12.19 -0.92
C GLY A 18 -2.36 10.99 -1.47
N CYS A 19 -2.14 9.84 -0.84
CA CYS A 19 -2.86 8.62 -1.14
C CYS A 19 -3.08 7.82 0.14
N THR A 20 -4.29 7.37 0.37
CA THR A 20 -4.64 6.47 1.46
C THR A 20 -5.26 5.21 0.90
N ILE A 21 -4.88 4.06 1.46
CA ILE A 21 -5.40 2.76 1.06
C ILE A 21 -6.03 2.10 2.27
N LYS A 22 -7.29 1.70 2.15
CA LYS A 22 -7.94 0.87 3.16
C LYS A 22 -7.41 -0.57 3.03
N LEU A 23 -6.82 -1.07 4.10
CA LEU A 23 -6.29 -2.43 4.20
C LEU A 23 -7.01 -3.20 5.32
N ASN A 24 -7.00 -4.51 5.22
CA ASN A 24 -7.37 -5.39 6.34
C ASN A 24 -6.27 -5.39 7.39
N LYS A 25 -6.62 -5.73 8.65
CA LYS A 25 -5.65 -5.76 9.75
C LYS A 25 -4.60 -6.85 9.60
N GLU A 26 -5.00 -8.01 9.10
CA GLU A 26 -4.16 -9.22 9.03
C GLU A 26 -2.85 -9.00 8.25
N PRO A 27 -2.86 -8.45 7.03
CA PRO A 27 -1.62 -8.19 6.29
C PRO A 27 -0.69 -7.19 6.98
N ILE A 28 -1.25 -6.24 7.74
CA ILE A 28 -0.46 -5.26 8.49
C ILE A 28 0.19 -5.91 9.70
N ILE A 29 -0.58 -6.73 10.45
CA ILE A 29 -0.07 -7.48 11.59
C ILE A 29 1.09 -8.39 11.16
N GLU A 30 0.92 -9.14 10.07
CA GLU A 30 1.94 -10.01 9.51
C GLU A 30 3.19 -9.23 9.12
N TYR A 31 3.03 -8.12 8.40
CA TYR A 31 4.13 -7.25 7.98
C TYR A 31 4.89 -6.67 9.18
N LEU A 32 4.19 -6.12 10.19
CA LEU A 32 4.83 -5.56 11.38
C LEU A 32 5.54 -6.63 12.20
N THR A 33 4.93 -7.81 12.34
CA THR A 33 5.53 -8.94 13.06
C THR A 33 6.84 -9.38 12.39
N SER A 34 6.86 -9.51 11.07
CA SER A 34 8.08 -9.87 10.34
C SER A 34 9.17 -8.80 10.46
N ASN A 35 8.80 -7.52 10.45
CA ASN A 35 9.74 -6.42 10.67
C ASN A 35 10.33 -6.43 12.09
N ILE A 36 9.54 -6.72 13.11
CA ILE A 36 10.05 -6.85 14.48
C ILE A 36 11.11 -7.95 14.57
N VAL A 37 10.85 -9.10 13.96
CA VAL A 37 11.83 -10.22 13.91
C VAL A 37 13.11 -9.77 13.24
N LEU A 38 13.01 -9.11 12.07
CA LEU A 38 14.16 -8.59 11.34
C LEU A 38 14.97 -7.58 12.19
N LEU A 39 14.31 -6.62 12.82
CA LEU A 39 14.99 -5.60 13.63
C LEU A 39 15.66 -6.20 14.87
N LYS A 40 15.04 -7.18 15.52
CA LYS A 40 15.66 -7.93 16.64
C LYS A 40 16.91 -8.69 16.19
N TRP A 41 16.85 -9.31 15.01
CA TRP A 41 18.03 -9.96 14.41
C TRP A 41 19.13 -8.93 14.10
N MET A 42 18.79 -7.80 13.49
CA MET A 42 19.78 -6.74 13.23
C MET A 42 20.49 -6.26 14.51
N ILE A 43 19.75 -6.11 15.61
CA ILE A 43 20.34 -5.77 16.91
C ILE A 43 21.31 -6.84 17.39
N ALA A 44 20.94 -8.11 17.25
CA ALA A 44 21.77 -9.25 17.66
C ALA A 44 23.08 -9.34 16.85
N GLU A 45 23.02 -9.02 15.55
CA GLU A 45 24.19 -8.97 14.65
C GLU A 45 25.04 -7.70 14.79
N GLY A 46 24.69 -6.81 15.72
CA GLY A 46 25.48 -5.61 16.01
C GLY A 46 25.33 -4.48 15.00
N TYR A 47 24.22 -4.41 14.28
CA TYR A 47 23.92 -3.25 13.43
C TYR A 47 23.90 -1.95 14.23
N GLY A 48 24.43 -0.88 13.62
CA GLY A 48 24.49 0.44 14.24
C GLY A 48 23.12 1.00 14.60
N ASP A 49 23.13 2.03 15.48
CA ASP A 49 21.91 2.73 15.95
C ASP A 49 20.86 1.80 16.62
N ARG A 50 21.33 0.95 17.51
CA ARG A 50 20.52 0.07 18.34
C ARG A 50 19.32 0.79 18.97
N ARG A 51 19.51 2.02 19.47
CA ARG A 51 18.47 2.81 20.12
C ARG A 51 17.28 3.08 19.18
N THR A 52 17.56 3.42 17.92
CA THR A 52 16.50 3.65 16.93
C THR A 52 15.77 2.35 16.58
N LEU A 53 16.50 1.23 16.44
CA LEU A 53 15.91 -0.07 16.19
C LEU A 53 14.97 -0.49 17.33
N GLU A 54 15.42 -0.38 18.58
CA GLU A 54 14.61 -0.67 19.77
C GLU A 54 13.34 0.20 19.85
N ARG A 55 13.45 1.50 19.59
CA ARG A 55 12.30 2.41 19.56
C ARG A 55 11.28 2.01 18.49
N ARG A 56 11.74 1.60 17.31
CA ARG A 56 10.87 1.13 16.23
C ARG A 56 10.15 -0.15 16.62
N ILE A 57 10.86 -1.11 17.22
CA ILE A 57 10.27 -2.36 17.74
C ILE A 57 9.17 -2.04 18.75
N GLN A 58 9.47 -1.20 19.76
CA GLN A 58 8.49 -0.80 20.78
C GLN A 58 7.24 -0.15 20.18
N GLY A 59 7.41 0.71 19.18
CA GLY A 59 6.30 1.35 18.46
C GLY A 59 5.40 0.33 17.75
N MET A 60 6.00 -0.63 17.06
CA MET A 60 5.27 -1.70 16.38
C MET A 60 4.58 -2.65 17.37
N GLU A 61 5.27 -3.07 18.45
CA GLU A 61 4.70 -3.93 19.51
C GLU A 61 3.52 -3.23 20.21
N LYS A 62 3.64 -1.92 20.48
CA LYS A 62 2.54 -1.13 21.05
C LYS A 62 1.31 -1.11 20.14
N TRP A 63 1.50 -0.92 18.83
CA TRP A 63 0.39 -0.92 17.89
C TRP A 63 -0.24 -2.32 17.76
N LEU A 64 0.58 -3.38 17.76
CA LEU A 64 0.11 -4.76 17.69
C LEU A 64 -0.71 -5.19 18.92
N ALA A 65 -0.49 -4.57 20.07
CA ALA A 65 -1.27 -4.84 21.29
C ALA A 65 -2.74 -4.40 21.18
N ASP A 66 -3.00 -3.33 20.40
CA ASP A 66 -4.36 -2.85 20.11
C ASP A 66 -4.40 -2.26 18.68
N PRO A 67 -4.53 -3.10 17.65
CA PRO A 67 -4.48 -2.67 16.27
C PRO A 67 -5.67 -1.80 15.90
N GLN A 68 -5.43 -0.51 15.67
CA GLN A 68 -6.41 0.43 15.17
C GLN A 68 -6.02 0.89 13.76
N LEU A 69 -6.97 0.81 12.83
CA LEU A 69 -6.84 1.34 11.48
C LEU A 69 -7.67 2.61 11.37
N LEU A 70 -7.12 3.57 10.64
CA LEU A 70 -7.89 4.75 10.25
C LEU A 70 -8.89 4.36 9.16
N GLU A 71 -10.12 4.77 9.34
CA GLU A 71 -11.20 4.62 8.36
C GLU A 71 -11.79 6.00 8.07
N ALA A 72 -12.33 6.16 6.87
CA ALA A 72 -13.09 7.37 6.54
C ALA A 72 -14.36 7.44 7.38
N ASP A 73 -14.76 8.64 7.74
CA ASP A 73 -16.01 8.88 8.43
C ASP A 73 -17.19 8.38 7.57
N ALA A 74 -18.29 7.99 8.23
CA ALA A 74 -19.46 7.43 7.54
C ALA A 74 -20.13 8.42 6.58
N ASP A 75 -19.95 9.71 6.84
CA ASP A 75 -20.46 10.86 6.08
C ASP A 75 -19.38 11.57 5.25
N ALA A 76 -18.22 10.93 5.05
CA ALA A 76 -17.14 11.51 4.25
C ALA A 76 -17.61 11.82 2.82
N GLU A 77 -17.44 13.07 2.41
CA GLU A 77 -17.73 13.51 1.05
C GLU A 77 -16.54 13.30 0.13
N TYR A 78 -16.80 12.80 -1.07
CA TYR A 78 -15.77 12.55 -2.07
C TYR A 78 -16.07 13.32 -3.35
N ALA A 79 -15.07 13.98 -3.93
CA ALA A 79 -15.19 14.69 -5.20
C ALA A 79 -15.63 13.76 -6.36
N ALA A 80 -15.13 12.54 -6.35
CA ALA A 80 -15.52 11.51 -7.28
C ALA A 80 -15.30 10.11 -6.66
N VAL A 81 -16.12 9.17 -7.08
CA VAL A 81 -15.95 7.74 -6.75
C VAL A 81 -15.82 6.99 -8.06
N ILE A 82 -14.73 6.24 -8.21
CA ILE A 82 -14.47 5.40 -9.37
C ILE A 82 -14.45 3.96 -8.89
N ASP A 83 -15.36 3.15 -9.39
CA ASP A 83 -15.41 1.71 -9.12
C ASP A 83 -14.81 0.95 -10.30
N ILE A 84 -13.76 0.18 -10.03
CA ILE A 84 -13.06 -0.61 -11.05
C ILE A 84 -13.09 -2.07 -10.60
N ASP A 85 -13.79 -2.90 -11.36
CA ASP A 85 -13.73 -4.35 -11.19
C ASP A 85 -12.44 -4.88 -11.81
N LEU A 86 -11.54 -5.38 -10.96
CA LEU A 86 -10.25 -5.91 -11.43
C LEU A 86 -10.41 -7.18 -12.28
N ALA A 87 -11.54 -7.88 -12.18
CA ALA A 87 -11.83 -9.03 -13.03
C ALA A 87 -12.07 -8.64 -14.50
N ASP A 88 -12.47 -7.41 -14.74
CA ASP A 88 -12.67 -6.87 -16.10
C ASP A 88 -11.35 -6.48 -16.78
N ILE A 89 -10.26 -6.34 -16.01
CA ILE A 89 -8.94 -6.00 -16.55
C ILE A 89 -8.26 -7.26 -17.07
N LYS A 90 -8.44 -7.54 -18.36
CA LYS A 90 -7.86 -8.72 -19.02
C LYS A 90 -6.45 -8.49 -19.54
N GLU A 91 -6.13 -7.26 -19.90
CA GLU A 91 -4.82 -6.86 -20.42
C GLU A 91 -4.42 -5.50 -19.82
N PRO A 92 -3.58 -5.47 -18.77
CA PRO A 92 -3.07 -4.21 -18.27
C PRO A 92 -2.15 -3.58 -19.31
N ASN A 93 -2.59 -2.48 -19.91
CA ASN A 93 -1.76 -1.69 -20.81
C ASN A 93 -1.11 -0.54 -20.02
N PRO A 94 0.19 -0.52 -19.81
CA PRO A 94 0.86 0.66 -19.29
C PRO A 94 0.75 1.77 -20.32
N VAL A 95 0.00 2.81 -19.98
CA VAL A 95 -0.10 4.03 -20.80
C VAL A 95 1.00 4.97 -20.35
N CYS A 96 2.03 5.15 -21.18
CA CYS A 96 2.98 6.23 -20.99
C CYS A 96 2.38 7.52 -21.50
N THR A 97 1.97 8.41 -20.61
CA THR A 97 1.34 9.69 -20.94
C THR A 97 2.30 10.70 -21.56
N GLU A 98 3.62 10.51 -21.45
CA GLU A 98 4.63 11.47 -21.87
C GLU A 98 5.14 11.26 -23.30
N ARG A 99 4.82 10.14 -23.96
CA ARG A 99 5.24 9.88 -25.35
C ARG A 99 4.13 9.19 -26.14
N PRO A 100 3.34 9.94 -26.92
CA PRO A 100 2.41 9.33 -27.87
C PRO A 100 3.16 8.43 -28.85
N GLY A 101 2.86 7.14 -28.86
CA GLY A 101 3.38 6.20 -29.85
C GLY A 101 4.28 5.06 -29.35
N ARG A 102 4.69 5.03 -28.09
CA ARG A 102 5.34 3.83 -27.50
C ARG A 102 4.32 2.96 -26.79
N ARG A 103 3.87 1.94 -27.47
CA ARG A 103 3.19 0.80 -26.84
C ARG A 103 4.27 -0.19 -26.40
N SER A 104 4.54 -0.30 -25.11
CA SER A 104 5.28 -1.43 -24.59
C SER A 104 4.28 -2.57 -24.36
N SER A 105 4.54 -3.73 -24.93
CA SER A 105 3.79 -4.94 -24.66
C SER A 105 3.95 -5.27 -23.15
N ALA A 106 2.85 -5.26 -22.42
CA ALA A 106 2.84 -5.66 -21.04
C ALA A 106 3.16 -7.15 -20.91
N VAL A 107 4.02 -7.48 -19.99
CA VAL A 107 4.22 -8.85 -19.53
C VAL A 107 2.95 -9.26 -18.79
N CYS A 108 2.20 -10.18 -19.37
CA CYS A 108 1.00 -10.76 -18.79
C CYS A 108 1.36 -11.52 -17.51
N GLY A 109 1.04 -10.97 -16.36
CA GLY A 109 1.05 -11.68 -15.08
C GLY A 109 -0.24 -12.48 -14.96
N THR A 110 -0.12 -13.79 -14.88
CA THR A 110 -1.20 -14.76 -14.74
C THR A 110 -2.09 -14.46 -13.54
N GLY A 111 -3.40 -14.56 -13.77
CA GLY A 111 -4.51 -14.21 -12.93
C GLY A 111 -4.50 -14.73 -11.49
N ARG A 112 -5.13 -13.96 -10.65
CA ARG A 112 -5.80 -14.41 -9.44
C ARG A 112 -7.17 -13.74 -9.36
N GLU A 113 -8.16 -14.58 -9.17
CA GLU A 113 -9.56 -14.22 -9.01
C GLU A 113 -9.79 -13.34 -7.77
N ASP A 114 -10.77 -12.47 -7.91
CA ASP A 114 -11.51 -11.79 -6.85
C ASP A 114 -10.80 -10.65 -6.08
N ARG A 115 -10.67 -9.46 -6.71
CA ARG A 115 -10.46 -8.23 -5.94
C ARG A 115 -11.13 -7.04 -6.62
N ARG A 116 -12.18 -6.54 -5.99
CA ARG A 116 -12.73 -5.21 -6.29
C ARG A 116 -11.88 -4.16 -5.57
N SER A 117 -11.34 -3.21 -6.31
CA SER A 117 -10.70 -2.03 -5.74
C SER A 117 -11.60 -0.81 -5.95
N VAL A 118 -11.96 -0.16 -4.85
CA VAL A 118 -12.72 1.09 -4.88
C VAL A 118 -11.75 2.23 -4.61
N TYR A 119 -11.61 3.13 -5.56
CA TYR A 119 -10.82 4.36 -5.40
C TYR A 119 -11.74 5.50 -5.00
N ARG A 120 -11.42 6.17 -3.89
CA ARG A 120 -12.15 7.32 -3.39
C ARG A 120 -11.25 8.54 -3.34
N PHE A 121 -11.69 9.63 -3.95
CA PHE A 121 -10.97 10.90 -3.97
C PHE A 121 -11.68 11.90 -3.04
N LEU A 122 -10.94 12.43 -2.06
CA LEU A 122 -11.43 13.47 -1.18
C LEU A 122 -11.48 14.81 -1.94
N HIS A 123 -12.50 15.60 -1.67
CA HIS A 123 -12.58 16.99 -2.14
C HIS A 123 -11.79 17.88 -1.18
N ASP A 124 -10.93 18.75 -1.71
CA ASP A 124 -10.30 19.85 -0.94
C ASP A 124 -11.28 20.97 -0.72
#